data_f5c3297bd39fccadc0e820e6ca40ab25
#
_entry.id   f5c3297bd39fccadc0e820e6ca40ab25
#
_cell.length_a   1.000
_cell.length_b   1.000
_cell.length_c   1.000
_cell.angle_alpha   90.00
_cell.angle_beta   90.00
_cell.angle_gamma   90.00
#
_symmetry.space_group_name_H-M   'P 1'
#
loop_
_entity.id
_entity.type
_entity.pdbx_description
1 polymer ?
#
loop_
_entity_poly.entity_id
_entity_poly.type
_entity_poly.pdbx_seq_one_letter_code
_entity_poly.pdbx_strand_id
1 'polypeptide(L)'
;IKPDGIYVDGTLGGGGHAYQVASRLSEKGRLIGIDQDADAIAAAGERLKEFGDKITIIRSNYANMKEELHRIGVEKVDGIVLDLGVSSFQLDTPERGFTYRDENAPLDMRMDDRQSLTAKDIVNGYSEMDLYRIIRDYGEDKFAKNIAKHIVQERAKKPIETTGELTEIIRASIPMKVQVTGGHPAKRTFQAIRIELNKELEVLQNNLDDMIDLLNPGGRICIITFHSLEDRIVKTNFKRNENPCTCPSD
;
A
#
# COMPACT_ATOMS: atom_id res chain seq x y z
N ILE A 1 -23.86 -2.82 5.44
CA ILE A 1 -23.63 -1.88 6.56
C ILE A 1 -24.81 -2.02 7.52
N LYS A 2 -24.52 -2.28 8.81
CA LYS A 2 -25.49 -2.18 9.91
C LYS A 2 -25.51 -0.72 10.39
N PRO A 3 -26.67 -0.07 10.53
CA PRO A 3 -26.70 1.36 10.91
C PRO A 3 -26.00 1.69 12.23
N ASP A 4 -26.11 0.82 13.24
CA ASP A 4 -25.48 1.00 14.55
C ASP A 4 -24.12 0.32 14.67
N GLY A 5 -23.55 -0.18 13.58
CA GLY A 5 -22.30 -0.94 13.56
C GLY A 5 -21.05 -0.07 13.67
N ILE A 6 -19.94 -0.73 13.99
CA ILE A 6 -18.60 -0.13 14.03
C ILE A 6 -17.81 -0.62 12.83
N TYR A 7 -17.26 0.32 12.06
CA TYR A 7 -16.52 0.02 10.83
C TYR A 7 -15.13 0.65 10.86
N VAL A 8 -14.19 0.00 10.18
CA VAL A 8 -12.83 0.50 10.00
C VAL A 8 -12.51 0.61 8.51
N ASP A 9 -12.01 1.76 8.12
CA ASP A 9 -11.32 1.95 6.85
C ASP A 9 -9.83 2.05 7.16
N GLY A 10 -9.07 0.96 6.89
CA GLY A 10 -7.66 0.85 7.25
C GLY A 10 -6.70 1.51 6.25
N THR A 11 -7.25 1.98 5.13
CA THR A 11 -6.54 2.71 4.06
C THR A 11 -7.40 3.90 3.65
N LEU A 12 -7.60 4.81 4.61
CA LEU A 12 -8.59 5.89 4.52
C LEU A 12 -8.47 6.74 3.25
N GLY A 13 -7.23 7.00 2.79
CA GLY A 13 -6.97 7.85 1.65
C GLY A 13 -7.71 9.18 1.75
N GLY A 14 -8.32 9.62 0.66
CA GLY A 14 -9.18 10.82 0.66
C GLY A 14 -10.59 10.59 1.21
N GLY A 15 -10.87 9.47 1.92
CA GLY A 15 -12.14 9.20 2.60
C GLY A 15 -13.29 8.78 1.68
N GLY A 16 -13.02 8.25 0.48
CA GLY A 16 -14.07 7.88 -0.48
C GLY A 16 -14.96 6.74 0.00
N HIS A 17 -14.37 5.62 0.40
CA HIS A 17 -15.07 4.47 0.97
C HIS A 17 -15.67 4.83 2.33
N ALA A 18 -14.91 5.53 3.17
CA ALA A 18 -15.35 6.00 4.47
C ALA A 18 -16.62 6.86 4.37
N TYR A 19 -16.72 7.77 3.42
CA TYR A 19 -17.93 8.57 3.18
C TYR A 19 -19.15 7.69 2.91
N GLN A 20 -18.99 6.68 2.04
CA GLN A 20 -20.07 5.75 1.69
C GLN A 20 -20.52 4.89 2.88
N VAL A 21 -19.62 4.57 3.79
CA VAL A 21 -19.96 3.88 5.05
C VAL A 21 -20.65 4.84 6.00
N ALA A 22 -20.07 6.01 6.28
CA ALA A 22 -20.57 7.01 7.21
C ALA A 22 -22.00 7.46 6.88
N SER A 23 -22.32 7.65 5.60
CA SER A 23 -23.65 8.06 5.13
C SER A 23 -24.76 7.03 5.40
N ARG A 24 -24.39 5.79 5.77
CA ARG A 24 -25.34 4.70 6.10
C ARG A 24 -25.41 4.41 7.60
N LEU A 25 -24.60 5.08 8.40
CA LEU A 25 -24.58 4.92 9.85
C LEU A 25 -25.65 5.80 10.52
N SER A 26 -26.26 5.25 11.56
CA SER A 26 -27.11 6.01 12.49
C SER A 26 -26.27 6.87 13.44
N GLU A 27 -26.94 7.55 14.37
CA GLU A 27 -26.25 8.31 15.43
C GLU A 27 -25.43 7.42 16.40
N LYS A 28 -25.69 6.11 16.44
CA LYS A 28 -24.98 5.14 17.28
C LYS A 28 -23.82 4.47 16.55
N GLY A 29 -23.84 4.50 15.21
CA GLY A 29 -22.80 3.89 14.40
C GLY A 29 -21.49 4.67 14.47
N ARG A 30 -20.37 3.99 14.30
CA ARG A 30 -19.02 4.59 14.33
C ARG A 30 -18.21 4.15 13.13
N LEU A 31 -17.39 5.05 12.63
CA LEU A 31 -16.38 4.76 11.61
C LEU A 31 -15.02 5.24 12.09
N ILE A 32 -14.04 4.35 12.05
CA ILE A 32 -12.64 4.63 12.34
C ILE A 32 -11.87 4.59 11.03
N GLY A 33 -11.26 5.71 10.65
CA GLY A 33 -10.38 5.80 9.49
C GLY A 33 -8.92 5.78 9.92
N ILE A 34 -8.11 4.94 9.30
CA ILE A 34 -6.67 4.84 9.57
C ILE A 34 -5.91 5.11 8.28
N ASP A 35 -4.94 6.00 8.31
CA ASP A 35 -3.98 6.20 7.24
C ASP A 35 -2.65 6.70 7.81
N GLN A 36 -1.54 6.36 7.15
CA GLN A 36 -0.21 6.83 7.54
C GLN A 36 0.16 8.15 6.86
N ASP A 37 -0.50 8.49 5.76
CA ASP A 37 -0.26 9.67 4.94
C ASP A 37 -0.96 10.90 5.53
N ALA A 38 -0.18 11.95 5.83
CA ALA A 38 -0.70 13.20 6.38
C ALA A 38 -1.67 13.91 5.43
N ASP A 39 -1.40 13.87 4.13
CA ASP A 39 -2.25 14.50 3.11
C ASP A 39 -3.60 13.78 3.02
N ALA A 40 -3.58 12.45 3.09
CA ALA A 40 -4.78 11.63 3.13
C ALA A 40 -5.64 11.96 4.36
N ILE A 41 -5.03 12.04 5.54
CA ILE A 41 -5.70 12.43 6.80
C ILE A 41 -6.37 13.79 6.68
N ALA A 42 -5.67 14.79 6.13
CA ALA A 42 -6.21 16.13 5.95
C ALA A 42 -7.41 16.15 4.99
N ALA A 43 -7.28 15.49 3.83
CA ALA A 43 -8.34 15.40 2.82
C ALA A 43 -9.59 14.66 3.34
N ALA A 44 -9.38 13.53 4.04
CA ALA A 44 -10.46 12.77 4.65
C ALA A 44 -11.16 13.57 5.76
N GLY A 45 -10.40 14.29 6.58
CA GLY A 45 -10.95 15.16 7.64
C GLY A 45 -11.95 16.18 7.09
N GLU A 46 -11.61 16.86 6.01
CA GLU A 46 -12.54 17.78 5.35
C GLU A 46 -13.74 17.09 4.73
N ARG A 47 -13.53 15.97 4.03
CA ARG A 47 -14.62 15.22 3.39
C ARG A 47 -15.63 14.65 4.38
N LEU A 48 -15.16 14.19 5.52
CA LEU A 48 -16.00 13.49 6.52
C LEU A 48 -16.54 14.41 7.62
N LYS A 49 -16.22 15.69 7.57
CA LYS A 49 -16.56 16.70 8.60
C LYS A 49 -18.05 16.76 8.95
N GLU A 50 -18.91 16.56 7.97
CA GLU A 50 -20.36 16.61 8.17
C GLU A 50 -20.90 15.49 9.09
N PHE A 51 -20.16 14.39 9.25
CA PHE A 51 -20.57 13.26 10.08
C PHE A 51 -20.20 13.40 11.56
N GLY A 52 -19.45 14.44 11.94
CA GLY A 52 -19.16 14.79 13.32
C GLY A 52 -18.54 13.67 14.14
N ASP A 53 -19.07 13.46 15.34
CA ASP A 53 -18.53 12.53 16.34
C ASP A 53 -18.62 11.03 15.94
N LYS A 54 -19.33 10.70 14.86
CA LYS A 54 -19.36 9.33 14.31
C LYS A 54 -18.02 8.90 13.73
N ILE A 55 -17.15 9.86 13.40
CA ILE A 55 -15.89 9.62 12.72
C ILE A 55 -14.72 9.80 13.67
N THR A 56 -13.83 8.83 13.70
CA THR A 56 -12.51 8.93 14.35
C THR A 56 -11.43 8.71 13.29
N ILE A 57 -10.54 9.67 13.11
CA ILE A 57 -9.43 9.55 12.16
C ILE A 57 -8.12 9.41 12.94
N ILE A 58 -7.34 8.38 12.59
CA ILE A 58 -6.09 8.03 13.27
C ILE A 58 -4.96 8.01 12.23
N ARG A 59 -3.91 8.82 12.48
CA ARG A 59 -2.71 8.75 11.66
C ARG A 59 -1.80 7.62 12.12
N SER A 60 -1.98 6.44 11.54
CA SER A 60 -1.21 5.24 11.82
C SER A 60 -1.16 4.33 10.59
N ASN A 61 -0.29 3.32 10.62
CA ASN A 61 -0.36 2.23 9.65
C ASN A 61 -1.44 1.23 10.08
N TYR A 62 -2.15 0.63 9.14
CA TYR A 62 -3.14 -0.41 9.45
C TYR A 62 -2.53 -1.66 10.13
N ALA A 63 -1.19 -1.81 10.09
CA ALA A 63 -0.48 -2.78 10.92
C ALA A 63 -0.79 -2.64 12.40
N ASN A 64 -1.05 -1.42 12.87
CA ASN A 64 -1.32 -1.11 14.26
C ASN A 64 -2.84 -1.06 14.56
N MET A 65 -3.69 -1.52 13.63
CA MET A 65 -5.16 -1.39 13.73
C MET A 65 -5.68 -1.91 15.08
N LYS A 66 -5.23 -3.08 15.50
CA LYS A 66 -5.66 -3.70 16.76
C LYS A 66 -5.33 -2.83 17.97
N GLU A 67 -4.10 -2.34 18.05
CA GLU A 67 -3.65 -1.48 19.14
C GLU A 67 -4.38 -0.15 19.16
N GLU A 68 -4.55 0.46 17.98
CA GLU A 68 -5.25 1.75 17.86
C GLU A 68 -6.73 1.65 18.21
N LEU A 69 -7.41 0.57 17.84
CA LEU A 69 -8.79 0.32 18.22
C LEU A 69 -8.93 0.11 19.73
N HIS A 70 -8.08 -0.72 20.32
CA HIS A 70 -8.09 -0.94 21.79
C HIS A 70 -7.83 0.36 22.55
N ARG A 71 -6.92 1.22 22.07
CA ARG A 71 -6.61 2.52 22.67
C ARG A 71 -7.83 3.45 22.76
N ILE A 72 -8.75 3.33 21.81
CA ILE A 72 -10.01 4.12 21.81
C ILE A 72 -11.21 3.34 22.36
N GLY A 73 -10.96 2.19 23.03
CA GLY A 73 -12.00 1.38 23.67
C GLY A 73 -12.86 0.56 22.72
N VAL A 74 -12.35 0.21 21.54
CA VAL A 74 -13.03 -0.64 20.55
C VAL A 74 -12.36 -2.00 20.50
N GLU A 75 -13.05 -3.03 21.00
CA GLU A 75 -12.55 -4.42 21.04
C GLU A 75 -12.87 -5.20 19.77
N LYS A 76 -14.03 -4.94 19.16
CA LYS A 76 -14.54 -5.64 17.98
C LYS A 76 -15.25 -4.69 17.03
N VAL A 77 -15.28 -5.05 15.74
CA VAL A 77 -15.88 -4.25 14.68
C VAL A 77 -16.81 -5.10 13.79
N ASP A 78 -17.77 -4.46 13.13
CA ASP A 78 -18.71 -5.13 12.22
C ASP A 78 -18.19 -5.21 10.77
N GLY A 79 -17.19 -4.41 10.44
CA GLY A 79 -16.54 -4.52 9.15
C GLY A 79 -15.25 -3.73 9.03
N ILE A 80 -14.38 -4.23 8.15
CA ILE A 80 -13.08 -3.64 7.81
C ILE A 80 -13.01 -3.53 6.29
N VAL A 81 -12.52 -2.41 5.79
CA VAL A 81 -12.15 -2.24 4.39
C VAL A 81 -10.68 -1.84 4.28
N LEU A 82 -9.99 -2.48 3.34
CA LEU A 82 -8.65 -2.09 2.89
C LEU A 82 -8.69 -1.90 1.38
N ASP A 83 -8.24 -0.74 0.90
CA ASP A 83 -8.01 -0.43 -0.51
C ASP A 83 -6.49 -0.26 -0.70
N LEU A 84 -5.81 -1.37 -1.06
CA LEU A 84 -4.35 -1.45 -1.02
C LEU A 84 -3.70 -0.63 -2.14
N GLY A 85 -2.41 -0.38 -1.99
CA GLY A 85 -1.62 0.34 -2.99
C GLY A 85 -1.57 1.85 -2.76
N VAL A 86 -1.54 2.62 -3.84
CA VAL A 86 -1.38 4.08 -3.81
C VAL A 86 -2.68 4.79 -4.10
N SER A 87 -2.91 5.91 -3.43
CA SER A 87 -4.05 6.78 -3.71
C SER A 87 -3.86 7.55 -5.02
N SER A 88 -4.99 7.98 -5.63
CA SER A 88 -4.93 8.87 -6.80
C SER A 88 -4.15 10.14 -6.49
N PHE A 89 -4.31 10.69 -5.28
CA PHE A 89 -3.58 11.88 -4.86
C PHE A 89 -2.06 11.68 -4.88
N GLN A 90 -1.56 10.53 -4.38
CA GLN A 90 -0.14 10.22 -4.41
C GLN A 90 0.40 10.07 -5.84
N LEU A 91 -0.41 9.53 -6.77
CA LEU A 91 -0.04 9.41 -8.18
C LEU A 91 -0.09 10.74 -8.93
N ASP A 92 -1.04 11.61 -8.57
CA ASP A 92 -1.29 12.88 -9.25
C ASP A 92 -0.45 14.03 -8.65
N THR A 93 0.33 13.77 -7.57
CA THR A 93 1.23 14.73 -6.93
C THR A 93 2.68 14.34 -7.25
N PRO A 94 3.32 14.98 -8.25
CA PRO A 94 4.66 14.59 -8.72
C PRO A 94 5.72 14.59 -7.61
N GLU A 95 5.64 15.54 -6.68
CA GLU A 95 6.56 15.72 -5.55
C GLU A 95 6.62 14.51 -4.62
N ARG A 96 5.58 13.65 -4.64
CA ARG A 96 5.53 12.40 -3.87
C ARG A 96 6.35 11.28 -4.52
N GLY A 97 6.74 11.39 -5.79
CA GLY A 97 7.64 10.47 -6.49
C GLY A 97 7.05 9.09 -6.84
N PHE A 98 5.73 8.89 -6.72
CA PHE A 98 5.07 7.63 -7.09
C PHE A 98 4.86 7.48 -8.60
N THR A 99 4.85 8.59 -9.33
CA THR A 99 4.61 8.59 -10.78
C THR A 99 5.91 8.49 -11.57
N TYR A 100 5.89 7.73 -12.63
CA TYR A 100 6.94 7.67 -13.66
C TYR A 100 6.61 8.54 -14.90
N ARG A 101 5.56 9.38 -14.79
CA ARG A 101 5.10 10.25 -15.89
C ARG A 101 5.75 11.63 -15.86
N ASP A 102 6.18 12.07 -14.70
CA ASP A 102 6.91 13.32 -14.52
C ASP A 102 8.41 13.02 -14.42
N GLU A 103 9.19 13.59 -15.33
CA GLU A 103 10.64 13.31 -15.41
C GLU A 103 11.45 14.01 -14.31
N ASN A 104 10.90 15.07 -13.72
CA ASN A 104 11.58 15.89 -12.72
C ASN A 104 11.18 15.57 -11.29
N ALA A 105 10.23 14.65 -11.09
CA ALA A 105 9.76 14.28 -9.77
C ALA A 105 10.89 13.63 -8.95
N PRO A 106 11.02 13.93 -7.65
CA PRO A 106 12.01 13.30 -6.78
C PRO A 106 11.72 11.82 -6.57
N LEU A 107 12.74 11.01 -6.31
CA LEU A 107 12.60 9.60 -5.94
C LEU A 107 12.26 9.48 -4.43
N ASP A 108 11.06 9.87 -4.03
CA ASP A 108 10.61 9.77 -2.64
C ASP A 108 9.85 8.47 -2.37
N MET A 109 8.64 8.31 -2.87
CA MET A 109 7.72 7.16 -2.73
C MET A 109 7.33 6.78 -1.29
N ARG A 110 7.59 7.61 -0.29
CA ARG A 110 7.13 7.35 1.09
C ARG A 110 5.63 7.54 1.21
N MET A 111 4.94 6.58 1.78
CA MET A 111 3.54 6.74 2.20
C MET A 111 3.45 7.45 3.54
N ASP A 112 4.42 7.23 4.43
CA ASP A 112 4.57 7.93 5.71
C ASP A 112 5.80 8.85 5.65
N ASP A 113 5.59 10.16 5.71
CA ASP A 113 6.65 11.16 5.67
C ASP A 113 7.55 11.18 6.92
N ARG A 114 7.13 10.50 7.99
CA ARG A 114 7.92 10.34 9.22
C ARG A 114 9.08 9.35 9.08
N GLN A 115 9.03 8.45 8.08
CA GLN A 115 10.15 7.55 7.82
C GLN A 115 11.30 8.28 7.14
N SER A 116 12.53 7.90 7.45
CA SER A 116 13.73 8.52 6.89
C SER A 116 14.12 7.97 5.51
N LEU A 117 13.89 6.66 5.28
CA LEU A 117 14.25 5.98 4.04
C LEU A 117 13.35 6.44 2.89
N THR A 118 13.94 6.71 1.74
CA THR A 118 13.25 7.10 0.51
C THR A 118 13.55 6.12 -0.63
N ALA A 119 12.82 6.22 -1.74
CA ALA A 119 13.13 5.45 -2.95
C ALA A 119 14.54 5.77 -3.50
N LYS A 120 14.99 7.03 -3.34
CA LYS A 120 16.34 7.46 -3.70
C LYS A 120 17.39 6.69 -2.93
N ASP A 121 17.19 6.46 -1.63
CA ASP A 121 18.12 5.71 -0.80
C ASP A 121 18.20 4.23 -1.22
N ILE A 122 17.09 3.63 -1.59
CA ILE A 122 17.04 2.26 -2.13
C ILE A 122 17.83 2.19 -3.45
N VAL A 123 17.53 3.09 -4.39
CA VAL A 123 18.14 3.09 -5.73
C VAL A 123 19.63 3.34 -5.65
N ASN A 124 20.08 4.26 -4.79
CA ASN A 124 21.50 4.64 -4.69
C ASN A 124 22.28 3.81 -3.67
N GLY A 125 21.63 3.20 -2.69
CA GLY A 125 22.28 2.52 -1.56
C GLY A 125 22.27 0.99 -1.60
N TYR A 126 21.21 0.37 -2.13
CA TYR A 126 21.10 -1.10 -2.12
C TYR A 126 22.16 -1.77 -3.01
N SER A 127 22.60 -2.98 -2.62
CA SER A 127 23.48 -3.78 -3.47
C SER A 127 22.81 -4.19 -4.79
N GLU A 128 23.59 -4.54 -5.82
CA GLU A 128 23.03 -5.09 -7.08
C GLU A 128 22.15 -6.31 -6.82
N MET A 129 22.55 -7.16 -5.87
CA MET A 129 21.81 -8.36 -5.50
C MET A 129 20.47 -8.03 -4.84
N ASP A 130 20.43 -7.03 -3.95
CA ASP A 130 19.18 -6.60 -3.29
C ASP A 130 18.24 -5.93 -4.28
N LEU A 131 18.75 -5.06 -5.17
CA LEU A 131 17.96 -4.49 -6.26
C LEU A 131 17.41 -5.57 -7.17
N TYR A 132 18.23 -6.55 -7.56
CA TYR A 132 17.77 -7.68 -8.37
C TYR A 132 16.65 -8.44 -7.64
N ARG A 133 16.83 -8.74 -6.33
CA ARG A 133 15.85 -9.46 -5.52
C ARG A 133 14.51 -8.74 -5.51
N ILE A 134 14.48 -7.45 -5.16
CA ILE A 134 13.21 -6.71 -5.06
C ILE A 134 12.53 -6.55 -6.43
N ILE A 135 13.29 -6.26 -7.49
CA ILE A 135 12.71 -6.10 -8.84
C ILE A 135 12.17 -7.42 -9.37
N ARG A 136 12.84 -8.55 -9.07
CA ARG A 136 12.37 -9.90 -9.43
C ARG A 136 11.13 -10.28 -8.63
N ASP A 137 11.19 -10.15 -7.30
CA ASP A 137 10.20 -10.72 -6.39
C ASP A 137 8.96 -9.82 -6.22
N TYR A 138 9.13 -8.51 -6.19
CA TYR A 138 8.04 -7.55 -6.02
C TYR A 138 7.58 -6.90 -7.34
N GLY A 139 8.47 -6.80 -8.31
CA GLY A 139 8.14 -6.34 -9.65
C GLY A 139 7.69 -7.46 -10.58
N GLU A 140 7.99 -8.71 -10.25
CA GLU A 140 7.81 -9.87 -11.15
C GLU A 140 8.39 -9.59 -12.55
N ASP A 141 9.54 -8.86 -12.60
CA ASP A 141 10.15 -8.41 -13.84
C ASP A 141 11.23 -9.39 -14.32
N LYS A 142 11.04 -9.94 -15.51
CA LYS A 142 12.00 -10.85 -16.12
C LYS A 142 13.34 -10.22 -16.49
N PHE A 143 13.42 -8.91 -16.58
CA PHE A 143 14.64 -8.14 -16.84
C PHE A 143 15.31 -7.64 -15.56
N ALA A 144 14.85 -8.05 -14.38
CA ALA A 144 15.29 -7.59 -13.07
C ALA A 144 16.83 -7.56 -12.92
N LYS A 145 17.51 -8.61 -13.39
CA LYS A 145 18.98 -8.69 -13.33
C LYS A 145 19.66 -7.58 -14.14
N ASN A 146 19.16 -7.33 -15.34
CA ASN A 146 19.74 -6.32 -16.22
C ASN A 146 19.43 -4.89 -15.70
N ILE A 147 18.22 -4.67 -15.19
CA ILE A 147 17.82 -3.39 -14.58
C ILE A 147 18.69 -3.10 -13.36
N ALA A 148 18.84 -4.04 -12.42
CA ALA A 148 19.69 -3.87 -11.24
C ALA A 148 21.13 -3.52 -11.59
N LYS A 149 21.71 -4.24 -12.57
CA LYS A 149 23.06 -3.98 -13.07
C LYS A 149 23.20 -2.56 -13.62
N HIS A 150 22.27 -2.11 -14.47
CA HIS A 150 22.34 -0.77 -15.06
C HIS A 150 22.13 0.33 -13.99
N ILE A 151 21.24 0.14 -13.03
CA ILE A 151 21.09 1.07 -11.90
C ILE A 151 22.44 1.25 -11.19
N VAL A 152 23.12 0.15 -10.85
CA VAL A 152 24.42 0.21 -10.16
C VAL A 152 25.50 0.87 -11.02
N GLN A 153 25.52 0.62 -12.32
CA GLN A 153 26.46 1.24 -13.23
C GLN A 153 26.24 2.75 -13.39
N GLU A 154 24.98 3.17 -13.53
CA GLU A 154 24.67 4.59 -13.73
C GLU A 154 24.86 5.41 -12.44
N ARG A 155 24.42 4.90 -11.29
CA ARG A 155 24.63 5.61 -10.02
C ARG A 155 26.10 5.77 -9.62
N ALA A 156 26.99 4.89 -10.13
CA ALA A 156 28.42 5.02 -9.92
C ALA A 156 29.04 6.24 -10.67
N LYS A 157 28.37 6.73 -11.72
CA LYS A 157 28.76 7.93 -12.46
C LYS A 157 28.20 9.19 -11.83
N LYS A 158 26.93 9.15 -11.42
CA LYS A 158 26.18 10.23 -10.79
C LYS A 158 25.01 9.64 -9.99
N PRO A 159 24.73 10.11 -8.76
CA PRO A 159 23.53 9.71 -8.04
C PRO A 159 22.25 9.89 -8.86
N ILE A 160 21.35 8.93 -8.77
CA ILE A 160 20.04 8.97 -9.44
C ILE A 160 19.09 9.76 -8.54
N GLU A 161 18.61 10.90 -9.00
CA GLU A 161 17.85 11.86 -8.19
C GLU A 161 16.36 11.87 -8.52
N THR A 162 16.00 11.65 -9.81
CA THR A 162 14.64 11.83 -10.29
C THR A 162 14.02 10.55 -10.84
N THR A 163 12.70 10.54 -10.88
CA THR A 163 11.91 9.46 -11.49
C THR A 163 12.21 9.31 -12.97
N GLY A 164 12.50 10.41 -13.67
CA GLY A 164 12.91 10.41 -15.08
C GLY A 164 14.26 9.72 -15.30
N GLU A 165 15.28 10.08 -14.51
CA GLU A 165 16.60 9.42 -14.59
C GLU A 165 16.46 7.90 -14.37
N LEU A 166 15.73 7.47 -13.37
CA LEU A 166 15.46 6.03 -13.13
C LEU A 166 14.69 5.40 -14.29
N THR A 167 13.69 6.08 -14.83
CA THR A 167 12.88 5.57 -15.96
C THR A 167 13.75 5.35 -17.21
N GLU A 168 14.66 6.26 -17.53
CA GLU A 168 15.57 6.11 -18.66
C GLU A 168 16.54 4.94 -18.47
N ILE A 169 17.06 4.73 -17.28
CA ILE A 169 17.92 3.58 -16.96
C ILE A 169 17.15 2.27 -17.16
N ILE A 170 15.90 2.21 -16.70
CA ILE A 170 15.04 1.03 -16.88
C ILE A 170 14.77 0.79 -18.37
N ARG A 171 14.45 1.82 -19.13
CA ARG A 171 14.25 1.73 -20.59
C ARG A 171 15.49 1.17 -21.30
N ALA A 172 16.66 1.70 -20.98
CA ALA A 172 17.93 1.22 -21.56
C ALA A 172 18.23 -0.25 -21.21
N SER A 173 17.62 -0.76 -20.11
CA SER A 173 17.84 -2.13 -19.63
C SER A 173 16.94 -3.17 -20.31
N ILE A 174 15.91 -2.74 -21.04
CA ILE A 174 14.86 -3.60 -21.60
C ILE A 174 14.92 -3.53 -23.14
N PRO A 175 14.89 -4.68 -23.86
CA PRO A 175 14.88 -4.66 -25.31
C PRO A 175 13.72 -3.85 -25.90
N MET A 176 13.99 -3.02 -26.91
CA MET A 176 13.00 -2.13 -27.55
C MET A 176 11.72 -2.85 -27.96
N LYS A 177 11.83 -4.08 -28.50
CA LYS A 177 10.69 -4.88 -28.93
C LYS A 177 9.69 -5.16 -27.78
N VAL A 178 10.19 -5.26 -26.56
CA VAL A 178 9.35 -5.54 -25.38
C VAL A 178 8.68 -4.26 -24.87
N GLN A 179 9.35 -3.13 -25.00
CA GLN A 179 8.81 -1.82 -24.57
C GLN A 179 7.55 -1.44 -25.36
N VAL A 180 7.47 -1.81 -26.62
CA VAL A 180 6.34 -1.48 -27.51
C VAL A 180 5.08 -2.27 -27.16
N THR A 181 5.22 -3.50 -26.63
CA THR A 181 4.10 -4.43 -26.43
C THR A 181 3.66 -4.60 -24.98
N GLY A 182 4.43 -4.13 -24.00
CA GLY A 182 4.29 -4.54 -22.60
C GLY A 182 3.77 -3.48 -21.61
N GLY A 183 3.26 -2.35 -22.06
CA GLY A 183 2.91 -1.22 -21.21
C GLY A 183 4.17 -0.43 -20.79
N HIS A 184 4.05 0.49 -19.83
CA HIS A 184 5.17 1.35 -19.43
C HIS A 184 6.30 0.54 -18.77
N PRO A 185 7.55 0.59 -19.28
CA PRO A 185 8.64 -0.27 -18.83
C PRO A 185 9.02 -0.07 -17.35
N ALA A 186 8.86 1.13 -16.81
CA ALA A 186 9.19 1.42 -15.42
C ALA A 186 8.15 0.91 -14.42
N LYS A 187 6.93 0.56 -14.84
CA LYS A 187 5.82 0.21 -13.94
C LYS A 187 6.21 -0.83 -12.88
N ARG A 188 6.85 -1.92 -13.30
CA ARG A 188 7.20 -3.05 -12.43
C ARG A 188 8.32 -2.70 -11.44
N THR A 189 9.32 -1.97 -11.89
CA THR A 189 10.44 -1.53 -11.04
C THR A 189 9.98 -0.50 -10.01
N PHE A 190 9.12 0.45 -10.39
CA PHE A 190 8.52 1.42 -9.47
C PHE A 190 7.65 0.71 -8.42
N GLN A 191 6.82 -0.25 -8.83
CA GLN A 191 6.06 -1.10 -7.89
C GLN A 191 7.00 -1.82 -6.92
N ALA A 192 8.10 -2.40 -7.40
CA ALA A 192 9.05 -3.14 -6.57
C ALA A 192 9.70 -2.26 -5.50
N ILE A 193 10.16 -1.07 -5.88
CA ILE A 193 10.79 -0.10 -4.98
C ILE A 193 9.76 0.38 -3.94
N ARG A 194 8.54 0.69 -4.37
CA ARG A 194 7.45 1.12 -3.50
C ARG A 194 7.09 0.06 -2.45
N ILE A 195 6.92 -1.18 -2.87
CA ILE A 195 6.62 -2.31 -1.98
C ILE A 195 7.74 -2.51 -0.95
N GLU A 196 9.00 -2.48 -1.38
CA GLU A 196 10.15 -2.62 -0.47
C GLU A 196 10.19 -1.47 0.54
N LEU A 197 10.06 -0.23 0.05
CA LEU A 197 10.13 0.97 0.87
C LEU A 197 9.05 1.02 1.95
N ASN A 198 7.81 0.74 1.57
CA ASN A 198 6.66 0.88 2.45
C ASN A 198 6.27 -0.44 3.15
N LYS A 199 7.04 -1.51 2.96
CA LYS A 199 6.80 -2.84 3.56
C LYS A 199 5.43 -3.42 3.27
N GLU A 200 4.82 -3.07 2.11
CA GLU A 200 3.41 -3.29 1.82
C GLU A 200 2.99 -4.76 2.00
N LEU A 201 3.76 -5.71 1.44
CA LEU A 201 3.44 -7.13 1.53
C LEU A 201 3.69 -7.71 2.92
N GLU A 202 4.75 -7.29 3.60
CA GLU A 202 5.08 -7.71 4.96
C GLU A 202 3.99 -7.28 5.95
N VAL A 203 3.58 -6.01 5.87
CA VAL A 203 2.50 -5.46 6.70
C VAL A 203 1.20 -6.21 6.45
N LEU A 204 0.83 -6.43 5.18
CA LEU A 204 -0.39 -7.17 4.84
C LEU A 204 -0.35 -8.60 5.39
N GLN A 205 0.73 -9.32 5.13
CA GLN A 205 0.86 -10.74 5.52
C GLN A 205 0.81 -10.94 7.04
N ASN A 206 1.47 -10.05 7.80
CA ASN A 206 1.63 -10.22 9.23
C ASN A 206 0.39 -9.81 10.04
N ASN A 207 -0.53 -9.03 9.46
CA ASN A 207 -1.63 -8.44 10.23
C ASN A 207 -3.03 -8.93 9.83
N LEU A 208 -3.17 -9.76 8.80
CA LEU A 208 -4.48 -10.25 8.34
C LEU A 208 -5.23 -11.05 9.41
N ASP A 209 -4.54 -11.90 10.17
CA ASP A 209 -5.16 -12.71 11.22
C ASP A 209 -5.70 -11.83 12.36
N ASP A 210 -4.92 -10.84 12.79
CA ASP A 210 -5.36 -9.87 13.80
C ASP A 210 -6.60 -9.07 13.34
N MET A 211 -6.67 -8.71 12.05
CA MET A 211 -7.86 -8.04 11.50
C MET A 211 -9.08 -8.95 11.48
N ILE A 212 -8.91 -10.24 11.14
CA ILE A 212 -10.00 -11.23 11.20
C ILE A 212 -10.48 -11.40 12.64
N ASP A 213 -9.55 -11.46 13.59
CA ASP A 213 -9.86 -11.58 15.01
C ASP A 213 -10.62 -10.37 15.57
N LEU A 214 -10.46 -9.18 14.98
CA LEU A 214 -11.20 -7.98 15.37
C LEU A 214 -12.68 -8.01 14.94
N LEU A 215 -13.08 -8.92 14.06
CA LEU A 215 -14.46 -8.95 13.57
C LEU A 215 -15.42 -9.53 14.61
N ASN A 216 -16.58 -8.90 14.74
CA ASN A 216 -17.74 -9.50 15.40
C ASN A 216 -18.21 -10.74 14.62
N PRO A 217 -18.89 -11.71 15.28
CA PRO A 217 -19.58 -12.77 14.55
C PRO A 217 -20.52 -12.21 13.47
N GLY A 218 -20.33 -12.67 12.23
CA GLY A 218 -21.04 -12.14 11.07
C GLY A 218 -20.50 -10.82 10.51
N GLY A 219 -19.38 -10.29 11.05
CA GLY A 219 -18.65 -9.18 10.48
C GLY A 219 -18.06 -9.51 9.10
N ARG A 220 -17.57 -8.49 8.39
CA ARG A 220 -17.00 -8.64 7.04
C ARG A 220 -15.70 -7.88 6.93
N ILE A 221 -14.68 -8.50 6.33
CA ILE A 221 -13.49 -7.83 5.83
C ILE A 221 -13.51 -7.81 4.31
N CYS A 222 -13.25 -6.65 3.72
CA CYS A 222 -13.15 -6.45 2.28
C CYS A 222 -11.78 -5.87 1.96
N ILE A 223 -11.04 -6.54 1.09
CA ILE A 223 -9.69 -6.10 0.69
C ILE A 223 -9.65 -5.98 -0.83
N ILE A 224 -9.34 -4.79 -1.33
CA ILE A 224 -9.15 -4.49 -2.74
C ILE A 224 -7.66 -4.61 -3.02
N THR A 225 -7.29 -5.46 -3.98
CA THR A 225 -5.91 -5.72 -4.38
C THR A 225 -5.66 -5.27 -5.82
N PHE A 226 -4.46 -4.79 -6.13
CA PHE A 226 -4.11 -4.26 -7.45
C PHE A 226 -3.07 -5.08 -8.19
N HIS A 227 -2.43 -6.03 -7.52
CA HIS A 227 -1.46 -6.93 -8.15
C HIS A 227 -1.46 -8.33 -7.54
N SER A 228 -0.87 -9.27 -8.30
CA SER A 228 -0.84 -10.71 -8.00
C SER A 228 -0.28 -11.09 -6.63
N LEU A 229 0.66 -10.33 -6.10
CA LEU A 229 1.31 -10.64 -4.82
C LEU A 229 0.36 -10.38 -3.66
N GLU A 230 -0.33 -9.24 -3.65
CA GLU A 230 -1.38 -8.93 -2.65
C GLU A 230 -2.51 -9.97 -2.72
N ASP A 231 -3.03 -10.23 -3.92
CA ASP A 231 -4.12 -11.18 -4.14
C ASP A 231 -3.76 -12.56 -3.62
N ARG A 232 -2.53 -13.02 -3.84
CA ARG A 232 -2.03 -14.31 -3.36
C ARG A 232 -1.99 -14.36 -1.83
N ILE A 233 -1.51 -13.31 -1.17
CA ILE A 233 -1.46 -13.23 0.30
C ILE A 233 -2.87 -13.31 0.88
N VAL A 234 -3.79 -12.47 0.39
CA VAL A 234 -5.18 -12.41 0.87
C VAL A 234 -5.88 -13.75 0.66
N LYS A 235 -5.85 -14.30 -0.54
CA LYS A 235 -6.49 -15.60 -0.86
C LYS A 235 -5.94 -16.74 -0.02
N THR A 236 -4.61 -16.80 0.16
CA THR A 236 -3.97 -17.85 0.96
C THR A 236 -4.38 -17.74 2.42
N ASN A 237 -4.39 -16.53 2.98
CA ASN A 237 -4.81 -16.27 4.35
C ASN A 237 -6.29 -16.63 4.56
N PHE A 238 -7.19 -16.15 3.70
CA PHE A 238 -8.62 -16.40 3.80
C PHE A 238 -8.94 -17.90 3.68
N LYS A 239 -8.31 -18.60 2.73
CA LYS A 239 -8.47 -20.05 2.59
C LYS A 239 -8.03 -20.82 3.83
N ARG A 240 -6.92 -20.42 4.46
CA ARG A 240 -6.45 -21.02 5.72
C ARG A 240 -7.45 -20.79 6.86
N ASN A 241 -8.01 -19.60 6.95
CA ASN A 241 -9.00 -19.25 8.01
C ASN A 241 -10.38 -19.89 7.75
N GLU A 242 -10.77 -20.10 6.49
CA GLU A 242 -11.98 -20.85 6.13
C GLU A 242 -11.88 -22.33 6.49
N ASN A 243 -10.68 -22.92 6.33
CA ASN A 243 -10.43 -24.33 6.59
C ASN A 243 -9.25 -24.49 7.57
N PRO A 244 -9.43 -24.19 8.85
CA PRO A 244 -8.33 -24.13 9.83
C PRO A 244 -7.78 -25.50 10.24
N CYS A 245 -8.41 -26.62 9.83
CA CYS A 245 -7.95 -27.95 10.18
C CYS A 245 -6.61 -28.28 9.50
N THR A 246 -5.62 -28.62 10.33
CA THR A 246 -4.29 -29.09 9.92
C THR A 246 -4.08 -30.58 10.21
N CYS A 247 -5.15 -31.34 10.46
CA CYS A 247 -5.06 -32.78 10.68
C CYS A 247 -4.45 -33.47 9.47
N PRO A 248 -3.60 -34.50 9.67
CA PRO A 248 -3.18 -35.35 8.56
C PRO A 248 -4.41 -35.93 7.86
N SER A 249 -4.37 -36.01 6.54
CA SER A 249 -5.39 -36.74 5.80
C SER A 249 -5.28 -38.24 6.18
N ASP A 250 -6.41 -38.81 6.65
CA ASP A 250 -6.55 -40.22 6.89
C ASP A 250 -6.22 -41.07 5.62
#